data_beeef1bcdba334d26d4683c4d8c33807
#
_entry.id   beeef1bcdba334d26d4683c4d8c33807
#
_cell.length_a   1.000
_cell.length_b   1.000
_cell.length_c   1.000
_cell.angle_alpha   90.00
_cell.angle_beta   90.00
_cell.angle_gamma   90.00
#
_symmetry.space_group_name_H-M   'P 1'
#
loop_
_entity.id
_entity.type
_entity.pdbx_description
1 polymer ?
#
loop_
_entity_poly.entity_id
_entity_poly.type
_entity_poly.pdbx_seq_one_letter_code
_entity_poly.pdbx_strand_id
1 'polypeptide(L)'
;MNVKIMPPLSLVPQPKLRRLIDAGGLADSIMCWTCSSCDSECPVEIATNRLRPQRIVRFASLGLIEELIALPEIWYCLTCRRCNRVCPNLVKPETLIRYARAEAVRRGVVSLTAATAYYDLFRRFQRVRWHVASRCLHGNVAPPTDADWQRWLQTPIPDSTAPVPFVNLFKGSKPFRTAAGTAGVSDCFTCGECSSACPVSGERGTFDPRFIFRMVNLGLQDELLQSPSIWLCLECGRCTDACTQKVDGCLMIARLRELAIREGKVSNDFALRLRQAQQPVFMRLVDEIDCLLGVQAAAGSRTRSPAGLPAVECV
;
A
#
# COMPACT_ATOMS: atom_id res chain seq x y z
N MET A 1 11.42 -15.39 -46.52
CA MET A 1 11.43 -15.46 -45.04
C MET A 1 10.02 -15.80 -44.58
N ASN A 2 9.77 -17.08 -44.19
CA ASN A 2 8.44 -17.51 -43.71
C ASN A 2 8.27 -17.02 -42.28
N VAL A 3 7.45 -15.98 -42.09
CA VAL A 3 6.99 -15.56 -40.76
C VAL A 3 6.02 -16.65 -40.27
N LYS A 4 6.48 -17.48 -39.33
CA LYS A 4 5.66 -18.46 -38.64
C LYS A 4 4.70 -17.67 -37.71
N ILE A 5 3.49 -17.40 -38.22
CA ILE A 5 2.42 -16.83 -37.43
C ILE A 5 2.09 -17.87 -36.35
N MET A 6 2.53 -17.66 -35.12
CA MET A 6 2.05 -18.47 -33.99
C MET A 6 0.54 -18.29 -33.88
N PRO A 7 -0.21 -19.38 -33.77
CA PRO A 7 -1.66 -19.26 -33.55
C PRO A 7 -1.89 -18.48 -32.26
N PRO A 8 -2.93 -17.63 -32.19
CA PRO A 8 -3.25 -16.90 -30.98
C PRO A 8 -3.42 -17.92 -29.84
N LEU A 9 -2.75 -17.70 -28.71
CA LEU A 9 -2.94 -18.51 -27.51
C LEU A 9 -4.45 -18.46 -27.17
N SER A 10 -5.18 -19.54 -27.47
CA SER A 10 -6.58 -19.63 -27.09
C SER A 10 -6.64 -20.02 -25.61
N LEU A 11 -6.94 -19.07 -24.75
CA LEU A 11 -7.22 -19.33 -23.34
C LEU A 11 -8.56 -20.05 -23.23
N VAL A 12 -8.55 -21.29 -22.73
CA VAL A 12 -9.76 -22.10 -22.57
C VAL A 12 -10.25 -21.97 -21.12
N PRO A 13 -11.45 -21.41 -20.89
CA PRO A 13 -12.01 -21.31 -19.55
C PRO A 13 -12.16 -22.67 -18.86
N GLN A 14 -11.82 -22.72 -17.54
CA GLN A 14 -11.86 -23.94 -16.74
C GLN A 14 -12.79 -23.76 -15.51
N PRO A 15 -14.11 -23.93 -15.65
CA PRO A 15 -15.08 -23.66 -14.58
C PRO A 15 -14.85 -24.46 -13.28
N LYS A 16 -14.27 -25.66 -13.39
CA LYS A 16 -13.92 -26.46 -12.20
C LYS A 16 -12.79 -25.79 -11.40
N LEU A 17 -11.74 -25.32 -12.08
CA LEU A 17 -10.63 -24.61 -11.44
C LEU A 17 -11.06 -23.26 -10.86
N ARG A 18 -11.99 -22.54 -11.50
CA ARG A 18 -12.57 -21.32 -10.93
C ARG A 18 -13.12 -21.58 -9.52
N ARG A 19 -13.93 -22.64 -9.34
CA ARG A 19 -14.50 -22.95 -8.00
C ARG A 19 -13.41 -23.21 -6.96
N LEU A 20 -12.31 -23.84 -7.35
CA LEU A 20 -11.18 -24.08 -6.46
C LEU A 20 -10.46 -22.76 -6.10
N ILE A 21 -10.27 -21.88 -7.08
CA ILE A 21 -9.67 -20.55 -6.88
C ILE A 21 -10.55 -19.71 -5.95
N ASP A 22 -11.86 -19.68 -6.18
CA ASP A 22 -12.79 -18.91 -5.36
C ASP A 22 -12.85 -19.45 -3.93
N ALA A 23 -12.89 -20.75 -3.75
CA ALA A 23 -12.88 -21.38 -2.43
C ALA A 23 -11.56 -21.11 -1.68
N GLY A 24 -10.41 -21.27 -2.34
CA GLY A 24 -9.11 -20.99 -1.76
C GLY A 24 -8.87 -19.51 -1.47
N GLY A 25 -9.39 -18.63 -2.32
CA GLY A 25 -9.32 -17.17 -2.13
C GLY A 25 -10.38 -16.59 -1.22
N LEU A 26 -11.35 -17.38 -0.74
CA LEU A 26 -12.54 -16.90 -0.02
C LEU A 26 -13.23 -15.75 -0.76
N ALA A 27 -13.42 -15.92 -2.07
CA ALA A 27 -13.88 -14.91 -3.01
C ALA A 27 -15.03 -15.46 -3.87
N ASP A 28 -15.65 -14.60 -4.66
CA ASP A 28 -16.67 -14.97 -5.64
C ASP A 28 -16.39 -14.23 -6.95
N SER A 29 -15.46 -14.75 -7.74
CA SER A 29 -14.97 -14.10 -8.96
C SER A 29 -16.02 -14.01 -10.06
N ILE A 30 -17.03 -14.91 -10.07
CA ILE A 30 -18.11 -14.90 -11.06
C ILE A 30 -19.02 -13.67 -10.93
N MET A 31 -19.11 -13.10 -9.71
CA MET A 31 -19.92 -11.90 -9.44
C MET A 31 -19.29 -10.61 -9.98
N CYS A 32 -18.14 -10.69 -10.64
CA CYS A 32 -17.46 -9.53 -11.19
C CYS A 32 -18.18 -8.97 -12.41
N TRP A 33 -18.68 -7.74 -12.30
CA TRP A 33 -19.32 -6.99 -13.40
C TRP A 33 -18.33 -6.23 -14.28
N THR A 34 -17.04 -6.39 -14.06
CA THR A 34 -16.00 -5.69 -14.82
C THR A 34 -16.12 -4.15 -14.79
N CYS A 35 -16.65 -3.59 -13.70
CA CYS A 35 -16.91 -2.15 -13.57
C CYS A 35 -15.66 -1.30 -13.32
N SER A 36 -14.49 -1.92 -13.13
CA SER A 36 -13.17 -1.27 -12.87
C SER A 36 -13.07 -0.43 -11.59
N SER A 37 -14.08 -0.41 -10.70
CA SER A 37 -13.99 0.32 -9.43
C SER A 37 -12.80 -0.12 -8.57
N CYS A 38 -12.41 -1.39 -8.63
CA CYS A 38 -11.24 -1.89 -7.91
C CYS A 38 -9.91 -1.37 -8.49
N ASP A 39 -9.84 -1.10 -9.79
CA ASP A 39 -8.66 -0.53 -10.45
C ASP A 39 -8.52 0.95 -10.10
N SER A 40 -9.62 1.73 -10.15
CA SER A 40 -9.64 3.16 -9.83
C SER A 40 -9.32 3.48 -8.37
N GLU A 41 -9.51 2.51 -7.46
CA GLU A 41 -9.18 2.64 -6.04
C GLU A 41 -7.82 2.05 -5.66
N CYS A 42 -7.14 1.38 -6.58
CA CYS A 42 -5.87 0.75 -6.28
C CYS A 42 -4.72 1.79 -6.25
N PRO A 43 -4.03 1.99 -5.11
CA PRO A 43 -2.96 2.98 -5.02
C PRO A 43 -1.77 2.67 -5.94
N VAL A 44 -1.51 1.39 -6.22
CA VAL A 44 -0.45 0.98 -7.15
C VAL A 44 -0.86 1.22 -8.59
N GLU A 45 -2.10 0.88 -8.97
CA GLU A 45 -2.59 1.16 -10.32
C GLU A 45 -2.60 2.66 -10.62
N ILE A 46 -3.13 3.47 -9.69
CA ILE A 46 -3.15 4.94 -9.81
C ILE A 46 -1.74 5.51 -10.00
N ALA A 47 -0.75 4.96 -9.29
CA ALA A 47 0.63 5.46 -9.36
C ALA A 47 1.40 4.93 -10.57
N THR A 48 1.13 3.71 -11.05
CA THR A 48 2.03 2.99 -11.96
C THR A 48 1.38 2.49 -13.25
N ASN A 49 0.05 2.38 -13.31
CA ASN A 49 -0.71 1.71 -14.36
C ASN A 49 -0.28 0.24 -14.59
N ARG A 50 0.23 -0.44 -13.54
CA ARG A 50 0.83 -1.77 -13.66
C ARG A 50 0.13 -2.84 -12.81
N LEU A 51 -0.87 -2.50 -11.99
CA LEU A 51 -1.63 -3.46 -11.20
C LEU A 51 -3.13 -3.22 -11.39
N ARG A 52 -3.76 -4.04 -12.20
CA ARG A 52 -5.20 -4.00 -12.44
C ARG A 52 -5.92 -5.13 -11.69
N PRO A 53 -6.47 -4.89 -10.49
CA PRO A 53 -7.19 -5.90 -9.71
C PRO A 53 -8.32 -6.57 -10.51
N GLN A 54 -9.03 -5.83 -11.37
CA GLN A 54 -10.06 -6.38 -12.25
C GLN A 54 -9.51 -7.46 -13.17
N ARG A 55 -8.32 -7.25 -13.76
CA ARG A 55 -7.68 -8.25 -14.64
C ARG A 55 -7.41 -9.54 -13.88
N ILE A 56 -6.92 -9.46 -12.65
CA ILE A 56 -6.66 -10.62 -11.79
C ILE A 56 -7.95 -11.39 -11.50
N VAL A 57 -9.03 -10.67 -11.15
CA VAL A 57 -10.35 -11.28 -10.96
C VAL A 57 -10.82 -11.96 -12.24
N ARG A 58 -10.54 -11.39 -13.42
CA ARG A 58 -10.89 -11.98 -14.71
C ARG A 58 -10.20 -13.33 -14.95
N PHE A 59 -8.89 -13.43 -14.68
CA PHE A 59 -8.18 -14.71 -14.75
C PHE A 59 -8.78 -15.73 -13.78
N ALA A 60 -9.10 -15.35 -12.57
CA ALA A 60 -9.75 -16.20 -11.57
C ALA A 60 -11.14 -16.66 -12.06
N SER A 61 -11.96 -15.76 -12.59
CA SER A 61 -13.32 -16.09 -13.08
C SER A 61 -13.34 -17.04 -14.27
N LEU A 62 -12.27 -17.05 -15.05
CA LEU A 62 -12.07 -17.98 -16.16
C LEU A 62 -11.44 -19.31 -15.70
N GLY A 63 -10.99 -19.42 -14.45
CA GLY A 63 -10.32 -20.61 -13.91
C GLY A 63 -8.89 -20.80 -14.42
N LEU A 64 -8.24 -19.75 -14.89
CA LEU A 64 -6.90 -19.76 -15.47
C LEU A 64 -5.84 -19.66 -14.37
N ILE A 65 -5.68 -20.74 -13.60
CA ILE A 65 -4.83 -20.74 -12.40
C ILE A 65 -3.35 -20.63 -12.77
N GLU A 66 -2.88 -21.28 -13.82
CA GLU A 66 -1.47 -21.28 -14.22
C GLU A 66 -1.05 -19.87 -14.68
N GLU A 67 -1.89 -19.24 -15.49
CA GLU A 67 -1.67 -17.87 -15.93
C GLU A 67 -1.78 -16.88 -14.76
N LEU A 68 -2.74 -17.08 -13.86
CA LEU A 68 -2.95 -16.22 -12.69
C LEU A 68 -1.73 -16.19 -11.77
N ILE A 69 -1.15 -17.36 -11.45
CA ILE A 69 -0.01 -17.47 -10.55
C ILE A 69 1.31 -17.05 -11.20
N ALA A 70 1.36 -17.00 -12.54
CA ALA A 70 2.51 -16.51 -13.29
C ALA A 70 2.52 -15.00 -13.49
N LEU A 71 1.41 -14.29 -13.17
CA LEU A 71 1.35 -12.84 -13.29
C LEU A 71 2.28 -12.15 -12.27
N PRO A 72 3.25 -11.33 -12.70
CA PRO A 72 4.04 -10.54 -11.76
C PRO A 72 3.20 -9.52 -10.99
N GLU A 73 2.10 -9.05 -11.59
CA GLU A 73 1.18 -8.07 -11.01
C GLU A 73 0.61 -8.49 -9.65
N ILE A 74 0.46 -9.79 -9.39
CA ILE A 74 -0.01 -10.24 -8.07
C ILE A 74 0.94 -9.81 -6.95
N TRP A 75 2.24 -9.62 -7.23
CA TRP A 75 3.27 -9.20 -6.29
C TRP A 75 3.33 -7.68 -6.07
N TYR A 76 2.76 -6.86 -6.96
CA TYR A 76 2.71 -5.40 -6.77
C TYR A 76 1.69 -4.96 -5.72
N CYS A 77 0.74 -5.84 -5.36
CA CYS A 77 -0.35 -5.52 -4.44
C CYS A 77 0.15 -5.22 -3.02
N LEU A 78 -0.27 -4.10 -2.45
CA LEU A 78 0.04 -3.69 -1.06
C LEU A 78 -0.84 -4.38 0.00
N THR A 79 -1.70 -5.31 -0.36
CA THR A 79 -2.65 -6.00 0.53
C THR A 79 -3.55 -5.06 1.35
N CYS A 80 -3.85 -3.87 0.85
CA CYS A 80 -4.61 -2.84 1.56
C CYS A 80 -6.12 -3.08 1.59
N ARG A 81 -6.69 -3.98 0.77
CA ARG A 81 -8.12 -4.29 0.66
C ARG A 81 -9.02 -3.16 0.17
N ARG A 82 -8.51 -2.04 -0.35
CA ARG A 82 -9.37 -0.99 -0.91
C ARG A 82 -10.26 -1.55 -2.02
N CYS A 83 -9.71 -2.39 -2.90
CA CYS A 83 -10.45 -3.09 -3.95
C CYS A 83 -11.60 -3.99 -3.42
N ASN A 84 -11.43 -4.59 -2.22
CA ASN A 84 -12.50 -5.37 -1.59
C ASN A 84 -13.64 -4.46 -1.09
N ARG A 85 -13.30 -3.29 -0.52
CA ARG A 85 -14.28 -2.36 0.06
C ARG A 85 -15.11 -1.64 -0.99
N VAL A 86 -14.50 -1.30 -2.13
CA VAL A 86 -15.19 -0.57 -3.21
C VAL A 86 -16.03 -1.51 -4.10
N CYS A 87 -15.81 -2.81 -4.02
CA CYS A 87 -16.50 -3.76 -4.89
C CYS A 87 -17.99 -3.88 -4.51
N PRO A 88 -18.94 -3.46 -5.39
CA PRO A 88 -20.37 -3.53 -5.09
C PRO A 88 -20.86 -4.99 -4.95
N ASN A 89 -20.18 -5.93 -5.60
CA ASN A 89 -20.54 -7.35 -5.61
C ASN A 89 -19.71 -8.19 -4.63
N LEU A 90 -18.94 -7.57 -3.75
CA LEU A 90 -18.16 -8.23 -2.71
C LEU A 90 -17.22 -9.34 -3.21
N VAL A 91 -16.69 -9.20 -4.43
CA VAL A 91 -15.81 -10.19 -5.09
C VAL A 91 -14.53 -10.47 -4.31
N LYS A 92 -14.04 -9.50 -3.54
CA LYS A 92 -12.80 -9.58 -2.73
C LYS A 92 -11.52 -9.81 -3.54
N PRO A 93 -11.15 -8.90 -4.46
CA PRO A 93 -9.97 -9.08 -5.33
C PRO A 93 -8.65 -9.29 -4.56
N GLU A 94 -8.45 -8.61 -3.41
CA GLU A 94 -7.23 -8.75 -2.61
C GLU A 94 -7.05 -10.18 -2.09
N THR A 95 -8.12 -10.86 -1.69
CA THR A 95 -8.02 -12.23 -1.19
C THR A 95 -7.63 -13.21 -2.31
N LEU A 96 -8.11 -12.99 -3.53
CA LEU A 96 -7.65 -13.73 -4.72
C LEU A 96 -6.16 -13.51 -4.98
N ILE A 97 -5.68 -12.27 -4.88
CA ILE A 97 -4.25 -11.96 -5.04
C ILE A 97 -3.41 -12.69 -4.01
N ARG A 98 -3.81 -12.68 -2.75
CA ARG A 98 -3.10 -13.41 -1.69
C ARG A 98 -3.08 -14.91 -1.92
N TYR A 99 -4.20 -15.47 -2.33
CA TYR A 99 -4.28 -16.88 -2.71
C TYR A 99 -3.34 -17.19 -3.87
N ALA A 100 -3.36 -16.38 -4.94
CA ALA A 100 -2.48 -16.57 -6.09
C ALA A 100 -0.99 -16.52 -5.72
N ARG A 101 -0.57 -15.62 -4.82
CA ARG A 101 0.80 -15.59 -4.29
C ARG A 101 1.16 -16.87 -3.55
N ALA A 102 0.28 -17.33 -2.65
CA ALA A 102 0.51 -18.57 -1.92
C ALA A 102 0.63 -19.77 -2.86
N GLU A 103 -0.23 -19.87 -3.87
CA GLU A 103 -0.17 -20.90 -4.89
C GLU A 103 1.09 -20.81 -5.76
N ALA A 104 1.53 -19.60 -6.14
CA ALA A 104 2.75 -19.38 -6.90
C ALA A 104 3.98 -19.94 -6.18
N VAL A 105 4.08 -19.70 -4.85
CA VAL A 105 5.15 -20.28 -4.02
C VAL A 105 4.98 -21.79 -3.85
N ARG A 106 3.77 -22.26 -3.53
CA ARG A 106 3.48 -23.68 -3.32
C ARG A 106 3.80 -24.53 -4.56
N ARG A 107 3.56 -24.01 -5.77
CA ARG A 107 3.84 -24.69 -7.03
C ARG A 107 5.24 -24.44 -7.58
N GLY A 108 6.07 -23.68 -6.87
CA GLY A 108 7.44 -23.38 -7.27
C GLY A 108 7.58 -22.40 -8.46
N VAL A 109 6.51 -21.68 -8.84
CA VAL A 109 6.56 -20.61 -9.85
C VAL A 109 7.44 -19.46 -9.34
N VAL A 110 7.33 -19.16 -8.05
CA VAL A 110 8.20 -18.22 -7.36
C VAL A 110 8.89 -18.95 -6.20
N SER A 111 10.20 -18.83 -6.09
CA SER A 111 10.96 -19.47 -5.02
C SER A 111 10.62 -18.85 -3.66
N LEU A 112 10.74 -19.63 -2.59
CA LEU A 112 10.56 -19.14 -1.21
C LEU A 112 11.53 -18.00 -0.89
N THR A 113 12.75 -18.06 -1.42
CA THR A 113 13.77 -17.02 -1.26
C THR A 113 13.31 -15.70 -1.88
N ALA A 114 12.80 -15.73 -3.14
CA ALA A 114 12.27 -14.53 -3.79
C ALA A 114 11.05 -13.98 -3.06
N ALA A 115 10.16 -14.84 -2.58
CA ALA A 115 9.00 -14.42 -1.78
C ALA A 115 9.42 -13.75 -0.47
N THR A 116 10.43 -14.28 0.23
CA THR A 116 10.98 -13.68 1.45
C THR A 116 11.62 -12.32 1.16
N ALA A 117 12.42 -12.23 0.10
CA ALA A 117 13.05 -10.97 -0.34
C ALA A 117 11.99 -9.91 -0.68
N TYR A 118 10.89 -10.32 -1.33
CA TYR A 118 9.76 -9.44 -1.60
C TYR A 118 9.15 -8.85 -0.31
N TYR A 119 8.89 -9.68 0.71
CA TYR A 119 8.32 -9.17 1.97
C TYR A 119 9.27 -8.23 2.70
N ASP A 120 10.57 -8.49 2.64
CA ASP A 120 11.57 -7.61 3.22
C ASP A 120 11.66 -6.26 2.46
N LEU A 121 11.67 -6.30 1.12
CA LEU A 121 11.60 -5.10 0.28
C LEU A 121 10.34 -4.29 0.58
N PHE A 122 9.18 -4.95 0.65
CA PHE A 122 7.90 -4.30 0.93
C PHE A 122 7.91 -3.58 2.28
N ARG A 123 8.49 -4.18 3.31
CA ARG A 123 8.64 -3.57 4.63
C ARG A 123 9.55 -2.34 4.56
N ARG A 124 10.75 -2.49 3.96
CA ARG A 124 11.73 -1.39 3.84
C ARG A 124 11.23 -0.25 2.93
N PHE A 125 10.40 -0.53 1.96
CA PHE A 125 9.75 0.46 1.11
C PHE A 125 8.98 1.53 1.92
N GLN A 126 8.44 1.18 3.08
CA GLN A 126 7.75 2.15 3.92
C GLN A 126 8.70 3.23 4.49
N ARG A 127 9.99 2.89 4.67
CA ARG A 127 11.01 3.89 5.03
C ARG A 127 11.17 4.93 3.92
N VAL A 128 11.29 4.48 2.68
CA VAL A 128 11.41 5.38 1.52
C VAL A 128 10.21 6.32 1.44
N ARG A 129 9.00 5.80 1.59
CA ARG A 129 7.77 6.62 1.64
C ARG A 129 7.81 7.65 2.77
N TRP A 130 8.30 7.25 3.93
CA TRP A 130 8.43 8.16 5.07
C TRP A 130 9.41 9.30 4.79
N HIS A 131 10.59 9.00 4.24
CA HIS A 131 11.58 10.02 3.89
C HIS A 131 11.04 10.99 2.82
N VAL A 132 10.32 10.49 1.83
CA VAL A 132 9.65 11.37 0.83
C VAL A 132 8.63 12.27 1.51
N ALA A 133 7.79 11.74 2.39
CA ALA A 133 6.81 12.55 3.13
C ALA A 133 7.50 13.59 4.01
N SER A 134 8.57 13.22 4.70
CA SER A 134 9.38 14.13 5.52
C SER A 134 9.99 15.26 4.68
N ARG A 135 10.57 14.95 3.52
CA ARG A 135 11.11 15.98 2.60
C ARG A 135 10.02 16.92 2.12
N CYS A 136 8.84 16.39 1.77
CA CYS A 136 7.71 17.22 1.34
C CYS A 136 7.24 18.18 2.45
N LEU A 137 7.23 17.74 3.71
CA LEU A 137 6.91 18.61 4.87
C LEU A 137 7.88 19.80 4.99
N HIS A 138 9.14 19.61 4.60
CA HIS A 138 10.15 20.66 4.58
C HIS A 138 10.24 21.40 3.23
N GLY A 139 9.21 21.30 2.40
CA GLY A 139 9.11 22.02 1.13
C GLY A 139 9.86 21.42 -0.06
N ASN A 140 10.58 20.30 0.11
CA ASN A 140 11.29 19.65 -0.97
C ASN A 140 10.44 18.53 -1.61
N VAL A 141 9.92 18.79 -2.79
CA VAL A 141 9.06 17.88 -3.57
C VAL A 141 9.80 17.16 -4.72
N ALA A 142 11.10 17.34 -4.83
CA ALA A 142 11.88 16.68 -5.87
C ALA A 142 11.74 15.14 -5.74
N PRO A 143 11.64 14.40 -6.85
CA PRO A 143 11.62 12.94 -6.81
C PRO A 143 12.91 12.41 -6.19
N PRO A 144 12.88 11.26 -5.48
CA PRO A 144 14.08 10.64 -4.96
C PRO A 144 14.99 10.19 -6.11
N THR A 145 16.29 10.35 -5.90
CA THR A 145 17.34 9.78 -6.78
C THR A 145 17.53 8.29 -6.49
N ASP A 146 18.25 7.57 -7.36
CA ASP A 146 18.61 6.17 -7.09
C ASP A 146 19.48 6.05 -5.82
N ALA A 147 20.37 6.98 -5.58
CA ALA A 147 21.16 7.05 -4.35
C ALA A 147 20.29 7.27 -3.11
N ASP A 148 19.26 8.12 -3.21
CA ASP A 148 18.27 8.29 -2.13
C ASP A 148 17.50 7.00 -1.87
N TRP A 149 17.06 6.31 -2.94
CA TRP A 149 16.35 5.04 -2.82
C TRP A 149 17.17 4.01 -2.05
N GLN A 150 18.40 3.73 -2.49
CA GLN A 150 19.28 2.75 -1.85
C GLN A 150 19.58 3.12 -0.39
N ARG A 151 19.90 4.39 -0.14
CA ARG A 151 20.18 4.89 1.19
C ARG A 151 18.97 4.72 2.11
N TRP A 152 17.78 5.11 1.68
CA TRP A 152 16.58 5.08 2.53
C TRP A 152 16.01 3.68 2.74
N LEU A 153 16.26 2.75 1.85
CA LEU A 153 15.97 1.32 2.11
C LEU A 153 16.79 0.78 3.29
N GLN A 154 17.99 1.33 3.52
CA GLN A 154 18.91 0.85 4.55
C GLN A 154 18.89 1.70 5.83
N THR A 155 18.59 2.99 5.70
CA THR A 155 18.62 3.92 6.83
C THR A 155 17.37 3.75 7.71
N PRO A 156 17.50 3.37 8.98
CA PRO A 156 16.39 3.38 9.91
C PRO A 156 15.79 4.79 10.02
N ILE A 157 14.49 4.85 10.28
CA ILE A 157 13.84 6.10 10.58
C ILE A 157 14.38 6.61 11.92
N PRO A 158 14.75 7.89 12.00
CA PRO A 158 15.18 8.47 13.29
C PRO A 158 14.11 8.18 14.34
N ASP A 159 14.49 7.56 15.45
CA ASP A 159 13.63 7.48 16.60
C ASP A 159 13.30 8.93 17.02
N SER A 160 12.06 9.32 16.86
CA SER A 160 11.58 10.62 17.39
C SER A 160 11.40 10.52 18.91
N THR A 161 12.44 10.01 19.57
CA THR A 161 12.51 9.84 21.02
C THR A 161 13.07 11.08 21.70
N ALA A 162 12.95 12.26 21.10
CA ALA A 162 13.03 13.45 21.92
C ALA A 162 11.96 13.28 23.02
N PRO A 163 12.34 13.16 24.30
CA PRO A 163 11.37 12.96 25.37
C PRO A 163 10.39 14.14 25.30
N VAL A 164 9.11 13.82 25.08
CA VAL A 164 8.06 14.84 25.10
C VAL A 164 8.12 15.48 26.49
N PRO A 165 8.38 16.80 26.60
CA PRO A 165 8.48 17.45 27.91
C PRO A 165 7.19 17.17 28.70
N PHE A 166 7.31 16.74 29.93
CA PHE A 166 6.19 16.40 30.80
C PHE A 166 5.10 17.49 30.83
N VAL A 167 5.51 18.75 30.68
CA VAL A 167 4.62 19.92 30.58
C VAL A 167 3.68 19.86 29.39
N ASN A 168 4.07 19.24 28.27
CA ASN A 168 3.23 19.13 27.08
C ASN A 168 2.13 18.09 27.22
N LEU A 169 2.31 17.09 28.09
CA LEU A 169 1.27 16.08 28.39
C LEU A 169 0.01 16.71 29.01
N PHE A 170 0.17 17.83 29.72
CA PHE A 170 -0.96 18.53 30.35
C PHE A 170 -1.51 19.69 29.50
N LYS A 171 -0.76 20.12 28.48
CA LYS A 171 -1.21 21.14 27.52
C LYS A 171 -2.06 20.56 26.39
N GLY A 172 -2.17 19.24 26.32
CA GLY A 172 -3.04 18.56 25.36
C GLY A 172 -4.46 19.06 25.52
N SER A 173 -4.85 19.95 24.63
CA SER A 173 -6.10 20.69 24.76
C SER A 173 -7.27 19.74 24.60
N LYS A 174 -8.26 19.87 25.49
CA LYS A 174 -9.60 19.26 25.33
C LYS A 174 -10.14 19.39 23.89
N PRO A 175 -9.93 20.52 23.16
CA PRO A 175 -10.35 20.67 21.77
C PRO A 175 -9.83 19.61 20.79
N PHE A 176 -8.57 19.13 20.96
CA PHE A 176 -8.02 18.10 20.05
C PHE A 176 -8.73 16.75 20.24
N ARG A 177 -8.90 16.32 21.49
CA ARG A 177 -9.69 15.09 21.80
C ARG A 177 -11.14 15.22 21.34
N THR A 178 -11.73 16.40 21.43
CA THR A 178 -13.11 16.66 21.01
C THR A 178 -13.22 16.74 19.49
N ALA A 179 -12.27 17.38 18.82
CA ALA A 179 -12.22 17.40 17.34
C ALA A 179 -11.97 16.00 16.74
N ALA A 180 -11.24 15.17 17.47
CA ALA A 180 -11.02 13.75 17.16
C ALA A 180 -12.13 12.83 17.69
N GLY A 181 -13.03 13.34 18.54
CA GLY A 181 -13.94 12.57 19.38
C GLY A 181 -15.00 11.73 18.66
N THR A 182 -15.27 12.03 17.39
CA THR A 182 -16.20 11.24 16.57
C THR A 182 -15.65 9.88 16.14
N ALA A 183 -14.35 9.64 16.34
CA ALA A 183 -13.72 8.37 15.96
C ALA A 183 -13.64 7.34 17.10
N GLY A 184 -14.18 7.66 18.30
CA GLY A 184 -14.18 6.73 19.45
C GLY A 184 -12.80 6.41 20.02
N VAL A 185 -11.81 7.30 19.80
CA VAL A 185 -10.41 7.03 20.17
C VAL A 185 -10.20 6.90 21.68
N SER A 186 -11.07 7.51 22.50
CA SER A 186 -11.09 7.37 23.97
C SER A 186 -11.25 5.93 24.44
N ASP A 187 -11.90 5.08 23.63
CA ASP A 187 -12.21 3.70 23.98
C ASP A 187 -11.07 2.73 23.60
N CYS A 188 -9.96 3.28 23.08
CA CYS A 188 -8.81 2.50 22.62
C CYS A 188 -8.07 1.82 23.78
N PHE A 189 -8.03 0.49 23.78
CA PHE A 189 -7.28 -0.34 24.75
C PHE A 189 -5.80 -0.52 24.41
N THR A 190 -5.32 0.07 23.31
CA THR A 190 -3.94 -0.11 22.84
C THR A 190 -3.54 -1.57 22.60
N CYS A 191 -4.48 -2.45 22.25
CA CYS A 191 -4.26 -3.89 22.05
C CYS A 191 -3.32 -4.23 20.87
N GLY A 192 -3.24 -3.36 19.85
CA GLY A 192 -2.36 -3.56 18.70
C GLY A 192 -3.01 -4.20 17.46
N GLU A 193 -4.27 -4.62 17.51
CA GLU A 193 -4.96 -5.23 16.37
C GLU A 193 -4.94 -4.32 15.12
N CYS A 194 -5.10 -3.03 15.31
CA CYS A 194 -5.03 -2.04 14.22
C CYS A 194 -3.64 -2.00 13.57
N SER A 195 -2.56 -2.17 14.34
CA SER A 195 -1.18 -2.22 13.84
C SER A 195 -0.91 -3.53 13.11
N SER A 196 -1.35 -4.66 13.66
CA SER A 196 -1.23 -5.98 13.02
C SER A 196 -2.01 -6.08 11.70
N ALA A 197 -3.17 -5.42 11.62
CA ALA A 197 -3.98 -5.38 10.42
C ALA A 197 -3.44 -4.42 9.35
N CYS A 198 -2.63 -3.44 9.71
CA CYS A 198 -2.22 -2.36 8.83
C CYS A 198 -1.13 -2.81 7.84
N PRO A 199 -1.31 -2.66 6.52
CA PRO A 199 -0.31 -3.04 5.53
C PRO A 199 0.92 -2.12 5.52
N VAL A 200 0.82 -0.94 6.12
CA VAL A 200 1.92 0.05 6.20
C VAL A 200 2.71 -0.10 7.50
N SER A 201 2.07 -0.60 8.55
CA SER A 201 2.70 -0.89 9.83
C SER A 201 3.57 -2.16 9.71
N GLY A 202 4.80 -2.09 10.06
CA GLY A 202 5.72 -3.25 9.96
C GLY A 202 7.17 -2.82 10.04
N GLU A 203 7.42 -1.55 9.82
CA GLU A 203 8.73 -0.94 9.99
C GLU A 203 8.68 0.07 11.14
N ARG A 204 9.58 -0.09 12.12
CA ARG A 204 9.62 0.78 13.30
C ARG A 204 9.77 2.25 12.90
N GLY A 205 8.99 3.13 13.51
CA GLY A 205 9.05 4.58 13.31
C GLY A 205 8.35 5.09 12.04
N THR A 206 7.95 4.25 11.08
CA THR A 206 7.28 4.72 9.87
C THR A 206 5.82 5.11 10.11
N PHE A 207 5.02 4.14 10.49
CA PHE A 207 3.58 4.30 10.71
C PHE A 207 3.06 3.20 11.62
N ASP A 208 2.44 3.58 12.71
CA ASP A 208 1.77 2.66 13.63
C ASP A 208 0.44 3.27 14.09
N PRO A 209 -0.73 2.74 13.67
CA PRO A 209 -2.04 3.27 14.06
C PRO A 209 -2.23 3.29 15.57
N ARG A 210 -1.80 2.24 16.29
CA ARG A 210 -1.92 2.15 17.74
C ARG A 210 -1.17 3.30 18.44
N PHE A 211 0.04 3.58 17.96
CA PHE A 211 0.86 4.65 18.50
C PHE A 211 0.22 6.01 18.25
N ILE A 212 -0.29 6.26 17.03
CA ILE A 212 -0.99 7.49 16.68
C ILE A 212 -2.23 7.68 17.57
N PHE A 213 -3.05 6.66 17.76
CA PHE A 213 -4.25 6.75 18.61
C PHE A 213 -3.91 7.03 20.08
N ARG A 214 -2.81 6.42 20.56
CA ARG A 214 -2.31 6.72 21.90
C ARG A 214 -1.84 8.17 22.03
N MET A 215 -1.13 8.70 21.04
CA MET A 215 -0.71 10.11 21.03
C MET A 215 -1.93 11.05 21.01
N VAL A 216 -2.98 10.74 20.26
CA VAL A 216 -4.24 11.49 20.28
C VAL A 216 -4.84 11.50 21.68
N ASN A 217 -4.90 10.34 22.36
CA ASN A 217 -5.41 10.23 23.73
C ASN A 217 -4.60 11.02 24.74
N LEU A 218 -3.30 11.15 24.51
CA LEU A 218 -2.39 11.95 25.35
C LEU A 218 -2.41 13.44 24.99
N GLY A 219 -3.11 13.84 23.92
CA GLY A 219 -3.20 15.23 23.46
C GLY A 219 -1.89 15.77 22.85
N LEU A 220 -1.04 14.88 22.28
CA LEU A 220 0.21 15.23 21.62
C LEU A 220 -0.06 15.71 20.20
N GLN A 221 -0.71 16.87 20.09
CA GLN A 221 -1.22 17.40 18.83
C GLN A 221 -0.08 17.87 17.93
N ASP A 222 0.84 18.68 18.43
CA ASP A 222 1.88 19.31 17.61
C ASP A 222 2.82 18.28 17.00
N GLU A 223 3.14 17.23 17.75
CA GLU A 223 3.99 16.13 17.30
C GLU A 223 3.33 15.34 16.17
N LEU A 224 2.01 15.09 16.30
CA LEU A 224 1.25 14.35 15.28
C LEU A 224 1.07 15.14 13.99
N LEU A 225 0.68 16.42 14.08
CA LEU A 225 0.37 17.24 12.90
C LEU A 225 1.61 17.58 12.07
N GLN A 226 2.79 17.53 12.68
CA GLN A 226 4.08 17.73 12.01
C GLN A 226 4.74 16.41 11.59
N SER A 227 4.15 15.26 11.94
CA SER A 227 4.72 13.95 11.63
C SER A 227 4.48 13.52 10.18
N PRO A 228 5.51 13.05 9.48
CA PRO A 228 5.34 12.40 8.17
C PRO A 228 4.44 11.18 8.24
N SER A 229 4.38 10.51 9.40
CA SER A 229 3.71 9.22 9.58
C SER A 229 2.23 9.27 9.26
N ILE A 230 1.49 10.32 9.67
CA ILE A 230 0.04 10.42 9.37
C ILE A 230 -0.24 10.41 7.85
N TRP A 231 0.73 10.81 7.03
CA TRP A 231 0.62 10.91 5.58
C TRP A 231 0.93 9.59 4.84
N LEU A 232 1.43 8.56 5.55
CA LEU A 232 1.68 7.24 4.96
C LEU A 232 0.42 6.38 4.86
N CYS A 233 -0.63 6.73 5.60
CA CYS A 233 -1.90 5.99 5.60
C CYS A 233 -2.47 5.86 4.18
N LEU A 234 -2.84 4.64 3.81
CA LEU A 234 -3.47 4.33 2.52
C LEU A 234 -5.00 4.51 2.55
N GLU A 235 -5.58 4.98 3.65
CA GLU A 235 -7.04 5.16 3.83
C GLU A 235 -7.84 3.88 3.55
N CYS A 236 -7.25 2.75 3.85
CA CYS A 236 -7.80 1.44 3.51
C CYS A 236 -8.86 0.92 4.49
N GLY A 237 -9.00 1.52 5.69
CA GLY A 237 -9.98 1.17 6.71
C GLY A 237 -9.70 -0.11 7.49
N ARG A 238 -8.60 -0.84 7.22
CA ARG A 238 -8.32 -2.11 7.92
C ARG A 238 -8.16 -1.95 9.43
N CYS A 239 -7.62 -0.83 9.90
CA CYS A 239 -7.51 -0.52 11.32
C CYS A 239 -8.89 -0.32 11.99
N THR A 240 -9.86 0.24 11.24
CA THR A 240 -11.25 0.38 11.68
C THR A 240 -11.92 -0.99 11.75
N ASP A 241 -11.78 -1.81 10.70
CA ASP A 241 -12.41 -3.14 10.62
C ASP A 241 -11.86 -4.10 11.70
N ALA A 242 -10.57 -3.98 12.04
CA ALA A 242 -9.91 -4.84 13.05
C ALA A 242 -10.18 -4.40 14.50
N CYS A 243 -10.74 -3.20 14.72
CA CYS A 243 -10.89 -2.66 16.06
C CYS A 243 -12.11 -3.25 16.79
N THR A 244 -11.87 -4.00 17.86
CA THR A 244 -12.91 -4.56 18.72
C THR A 244 -13.67 -3.49 19.48
N GLN A 245 -13.04 -2.35 19.77
CA GLN A 245 -13.63 -1.19 20.46
C GLN A 245 -14.31 -0.20 19.51
N LYS A 246 -14.45 -0.54 18.22
CA LYS A 246 -15.14 0.30 17.23
C LYS A 246 -14.47 1.68 17.02
N VAL A 247 -13.19 1.81 17.33
CA VAL A 247 -12.43 3.04 16.99
C VAL A 247 -12.34 3.13 15.48
N ASP A 248 -12.81 4.24 14.91
CA ASP A 248 -12.65 4.51 13.49
C ASP A 248 -11.28 5.10 13.19
N GLY A 249 -10.29 4.21 13.05
CA GLY A 249 -8.91 4.59 12.82
C GLY A 249 -8.69 5.30 11.48
N CYS A 250 -9.47 4.96 10.46
CA CYS A 250 -9.39 5.61 9.15
C CYS A 250 -9.88 7.07 9.24
N LEU A 251 -11.04 7.30 9.86
CA LEU A 251 -11.57 8.63 10.10
C LEU A 251 -10.63 9.46 10.98
N MET A 252 -10.05 8.84 12.02
CA MET A 252 -9.10 9.53 12.90
C MET A 252 -7.92 10.12 12.12
N ILE A 253 -7.30 9.33 11.25
CA ILE A 253 -6.15 9.80 10.48
C ILE A 253 -6.56 10.85 9.45
N ALA A 254 -7.73 10.71 8.83
CA ALA A 254 -8.28 11.74 7.94
C ALA A 254 -8.46 13.08 8.68
N ARG A 255 -9.01 13.04 9.90
CA ARG A 255 -9.18 14.23 10.74
C ARG A 255 -7.85 14.88 11.16
N LEU A 256 -6.82 14.07 11.45
CA LEU A 256 -5.48 14.60 11.74
C LEU A 256 -4.90 15.35 10.54
N ARG A 257 -5.07 14.83 9.32
CA ARG A 257 -4.63 15.49 8.09
C ARG A 257 -5.39 16.79 7.83
N GLU A 258 -6.72 16.78 7.99
CA GLU A 258 -7.56 17.98 7.88
C GLU A 258 -7.10 19.04 8.90
N LEU A 259 -6.81 18.62 10.12
CA LEU A 259 -6.36 19.51 11.18
C LEU A 259 -4.98 20.10 10.86
N ALA A 260 -4.04 19.30 10.33
CA ALA A 260 -2.73 19.77 9.92
C ALA A 260 -2.82 20.86 8.84
N ILE A 261 -3.74 20.72 7.89
CA ILE A 261 -4.02 21.75 6.87
C ILE A 261 -4.64 22.99 7.52
N ARG A 262 -5.68 22.81 8.32
CA ARG A 262 -6.41 23.92 8.94
C ARG A 262 -5.54 24.76 9.88
N GLU A 263 -4.61 24.13 10.60
CA GLU A 263 -3.68 24.82 11.48
C GLU A 263 -2.42 25.34 10.77
N GLY A 264 -2.39 25.26 9.44
CA GLY A 264 -1.28 25.79 8.64
C GLY A 264 0.05 25.04 8.82
N LYS A 265 0.03 23.81 9.37
CA LYS A 265 1.24 22.96 9.48
C LYS A 265 1.69 22.49 8.10
N VAL A 266 0.74 22.34 7.16
CA VAL A 266 0.96 22.04 5.75
C VAL A 266 0.04 22.88 4.87
N SER A 267 0.41 23.07 3.61
CA SER A 267 -0.41 23.79 2.63
C SER A 267 -1.61 22.96 2.16
N ASN A 268 -2.63 23.62 1.63
CA ASN A 268 -3.85 22.96 1.12
C ASN A 268 -3.57 21.96 -0.01
N ASP A 269 -2.53 22.18 -0.78
CA ASP A 269 -2.11 21.32 -1.90
C ASP A 269 -1.13 20.20 -1.47
N PHE A 270 -0.78 20.13 -0.20
CA PHE A 270 0.23 19.19 0.32
C PHE A 270 -0.05 17.73 -0.07
N ALA A 271 -1.29 17.28 0.07
CA ALA A 271 -1.66 15.92 -0.27
C ALA A 271 -1.44 15.60 -1.76
N LEU A 272 -1.70 16.57 -2.64
CA LEU A 272 -1.47 16.43 -4.08
C LEU A 272 0.03 16.37 -4.39
N ARG A 273 0.81 17.28 -3.82
CA ARG A 273 2.28 17.30 -3.98
C ARG A 273 2.93 16.02 -3.47
N LEU A 274 2.49 15.53 -2.31
CA LEU A 274 2.98 14.28 -1.75
C LEU A 274 2.66 13.10 -2.66
N ARG A 275 1.45 13.03 -3.23
CA ARG A 275 1.07 11.98 -4.20
C ARG A 275 1.98 12.00 -5.41
N GLN A 276 2.26 13.17 -5.97
CA GLN A 276 3.17 13.36 -7.10
C GLN A 276 4.60 12.92 -6.75
N ALA A 277 5.10 13.31 -5.57
CA ALA A 277 6.43 12.92 -5.09
C ALA A 277 6.56 11.42 -4.79
N GLN A 278 5.47 10.74 -4.39
CA GLN A 278 5.46 9.30 -4.15
C GLN A 278 5.27 8.46 -5.42
N GLN A 279 4.78 9.02 -6.51
CA GLN A 279 4.55 8.27 -7.74
C GLN A 279 5.81 7.55 -8.24
N PRO A 280 6.98 8.21 -8.42
CA PRO A 280 8.21 7.53 -8.83
C PRO A 280 8.67 6.46 -7.83
N VAL A 281 8.34 6.62 -6.55
CA VAL A 281 8.65 5.62 -5.51
C VAL A 281 7.87 4.33 -5.73
N PHE A 282 6.59 4.42 -6.10
CA PHE A 282 5.79 3.25 -6.46
C PHE A 282 6.27 2.60 -7.77
N MET A 283 6.67 3.40 -8.77
CA MET A 283 7.25 2.89 -10.00
C MET A 283 8.50 2.06 -9.69
N ARG A 284 9.41 2.62 -8.89
CA ARG A 284 10.64 1.94 -8.50
C ARG A 284 10.38 0.65 -7.71
N LEU A 285 9.41 0.65 -6.79
CA LEU A 285 9.01 -0.58 -6.09
C LEU A 285 8.64 -1.69 -7.06
N VAL A 286 7.82 -1.38 -8.07
CA VAL A 286 7.38 -2.35 -9.06
C VAL A 286 8.56 -2.88 -9.89
N ASP A 287 9.48 -2.01 -10.29
CA ASP A 287 10.68 -2.40 -11.03
C ASP A 287 11.60 -3.31 -10.21
N GLU A 288 11.79 -3.02 -8.92
CA GLU A 288 12.56 -3.88 -7.99
C GLU A 288 11.88 -5.26 -7.80
N ILE A 289 10.54 -5.30 -7.75
CA ILE A 289 9.80 -6.56 -7.68
C ILE A 289 10.01 -7.38 -8.95
N ASP A 290 9.94 -6.75 -10.13
CA ASP A 290 10.21 -7.43 -11.41
C ASP A 290 11.61 -8.03 -11.42
N CYS A 291 12.60 -7.28 -10.96
CA CYS A 291 13.96 -7.75 -10.82
C CYS A 291 14.05 -8.97 -9.90
N LEU A 292 13.43 -8.92 -8.72
CA LEU A 292 13.38 -10.04 -7.77
C LEU A 292 12.71 -11.31 -8.35
N LEU A 293 11.72 -11.12 -9.24
CA LEU A 293 11.00 -12.22 -9.88
C LEU A 293 11.68 -12.72 -11.16
N GLY A 294 12.78 -12.08 -11.60
CA GLY A 294 13.44 -12.40 -12.87
C GLY A 294 12.61 -12.08 -14.11
N VAL A 295 11.66 -11.14 -13.98
CA VAL A 295 10.84 -10.68 -15.10
C VAL A 295 11.71 -9.82 -16.01
N GLN A 296 12.06 -10.33 -17.18
CA GLN A 296 12.75 -9.52 -18.19
C GLN A 296 11.83 -8.39 -18.63
N ALA A 297 12.28 -7.15 -18.52
CA ALA A 297 11.58 -6.01 -19.05
C ALA A 297 11.30 -6.24 -20.53
N ALA A 298 10.03 -6.44 -20.89
CA ALA A 298 9.64 -6.57 -22.29
C ALA A 298 10.13 -5.32 -23.02
N ALA A 299 11.03 -5.50 -23.98
CA ALA A 299 11.63 -4.45 -24.78
C ALA A 299 10.57 -3.78 -25.67
N GLY A 300 9.64 -3.04 -25.09
CA GLY A 300 8.56 -2.38 -25.82
C GLY A 300 7.58 -1.58 -24.97
N SER A 301 7.51 -1.76 -23.65
CA SER A 301 6.58 -1.02 -22.80
C SER A 301 7.23 0.06 -21.93
N ARG A 302 8.34 0.63 -22.39
CA ARG A 302 8.83 1.88 -21.81
C ARG A 302 7.90 3.01 -22.23
N THR A 303 6.73 3.13 -21.57
CA THR A 303 6.06 4.42 -21.51
C THR A 303 7.07 5.39 -20.92
N ARG A 304 7.40 6.43 -21.67
CA ARG A 304 8.39 7.45 -21.34
C ARG A 304 8.29 7.81 -19.85
N SER A 305 9.29 7.41 -19.09
CA SER A 305 9.59 8.01 -17.79
C SER A 305 9.69 9.52 -18.02
N PRO A 306 9.07 10.37 -17.22
CA PRO A 306 9.40 11.79 -17.25
C PRO A 306 10.90 11.89 -16.94
N ALA A 307 11.63 12.40 -17.90
CA ALA A 307 13.07 12.55 -18.01
C ALA A 307 13.92 12.24 -16.75
N GLY A 308 14.78 11.22 -16.84
CA GLY A 308 16.03 11.24 -16.10
C GLY A 308 16.38 10.07 -15.18
N LEU A 309 15.62 8.97 -15.14
CA LEU A 309 16.05 7.79 -14.35
C LEU A 309 16.73 6.75 -15.23
N PRO A 310 17.98 6.32 -14.93
CA PRO A 310 18.66 5.25 -15.63
C PRO A 310 18.00 3.89 -15.39
N ALA A 311 18.26 2.94 -16.27
CA ALA A 311 17.79 1.55 -16.14
C ALA A 311 18.37 0.91 -14.88
N VAL A 312 17.52 0.13 -14.18
CA VAL A 312 17.90 -0.63 -12.99
C VAL A 312 18.80 -1.79 -13.42
N GLU A 313 20.04 -1.84 -12.94
CA GLU A 313 20.83 -3.06 -12.95
C GLU A 313 20.42 -3.92 -11.74
N CYS A 314 20.02 -5.16 -12.02
CA CYS A 314 19.71 -6.13 -10.97
C CYS A 314 21.01 -6.56 -10.28
N VAL A 315 21.14 -6.32 -8.99
CA VAL A 315 22.25 -6.77 -8.13
C VAL A 315 21.90 -8.09 -7.49
#